data_21968d940f31519df3181efdca94e897
#
_entry.id   21968d940f31519df3181efdca94e897
#
_cell.length_a   1.000
_cell.length_b   1.000
_cell.length_c   1.000
_cell.angle_alpha   90.00
_cell.angle_beta   90.00
_cell.angle_gamma   90.00
#
_symmetry.space_group_name_H-M   'P 1'
#
loop_
_entity.id
_entity.type
_entity.pdbx_description
1 polymer ?
#
loop_
_entity_poly.entity_id
_entity_poly.type
_entity_poly.pdbx_seq_one_letter_code
_entity_poly.pdbx_strand_id
1 'polypeptide(L)' 'MDVSLMEELIAKNKPFRVETAAGRVFEVPHRDFVSFSPRKTSLIISYEEDGKEHFALVPLLTVTSAMAAA' A
#
# COMPACT_ATOMS: atom_id res chain seq x y z
N MET A 1 -9.80 -5.72 0.15
CA MET A 1 -9.47 -4.94 1.37
C MET A 1 -10.41 -3.75 1.48
N ASP A 2 -10.93 -3.55 2.64
CA ASP A 2 -11.83 -2.44 2.93
C ASP A 2 -11.05 -1.11 2.90
N VAL A 3 -11.61 -0.11 2.20
CA VAL A 3 -11.01 1.23 2.12
C VAL A 3 -10.81 1.83 3.51
N SER A 4 -11.77 1.69 4.40
CA SER A 4 -11.70 2.28 5.75
C SER A 4 -10.53 1.73 6.56
N LEU A 5 -10.26 0.44 6.45
CA LEU A 5 -9.13 -0.18 7.15
C LEU A 5 -7.81 0.35 6.60
N MET A 6 -7.72 0.51 5.28
CA MET A 6 -6.52 1.05 4.65
C MET A 6 -6.32 2.51 5.04
N GLU A 7 -7.40 3.30 5.08
CA GLU A 7 -7.33 4.70 5.51
C GLU A 7 -6.80 4.80 6.94
N GLU A 8 -7.22 3.90 7.83
CA GLU A 8 -6.71 3.88 9.20
C GLU A 8 -5.22 3.59 9.27
N LEU A 9 -4.74 2.61 8.49
CA LEU A 9 -3.32 2.29 8.44
C LEU A 9 -2.49 3.48 7.96
N ILE A 10 -2.94 4.13 6.90
CA ILE A 10 -2.25 5.30 6.34
C ILE A 10 -2.25 6.45 7.34
N ALA A 11 -3.37 6.67 8.03
CA ALA A 11 -3.52 7.77 8.99
C ALA A 11 -2.57 7.62 10.19
N LYS A 12 -2.23 6.40 10.58
CA LYS A 12 -1.29 6.16 11.68
C LYS A 12 0.13 6.59 11.33
N ASN A 13 0.42 6.71 10.06
CA ASN A 13 1.73 7.13 9.54
C ASN A 13 2.91 6.33 10.12
N LYS A 14 2.69 5.03 10.32
CA LYS A 14 3.72 4.08 10.74
C LYS A 14 3.99 3.10 9.60
N PRO A 15 5.16 2.46 9.57
CA PRO A 15 5.44 1.46 8.54
C PRO A 15 4.40 0.35 8.54
N PHE A 16 4.01 -0.08 7.35
CA PHE A 16 3.15 -1.25 7.20
C PHE A 16 3.49 -1.99 5.92
N ARG A 17 2.98 -3.20 5.81
CA ARG A 17 3.22 -4.09 4.68
C ARG A 17 1.91 -4.43 4.02
N VAL A 18 1.89 -4.42 2.69
CA VAL A 18 0.74 -4.81 1.88
C VAL A 18 1.10 -6.07 1.10
N GLU A 19 0.28 -7.10 1.20
CA GLU A 19 0.45 -8.32 0.43
C GLU A 19 -0.71 -8.49 -0.53
N THR A 20 -0.42 -9.01 -1.73
CA THR A 20 -1.42 -9.20 -2.77
C THR A 20 -1.63 -10.67 -3.10
N ALA A 21 -2.76 -10.98 -3.74
CA ALA A 21 -3.07 -12.34 -4.18
C ALA A 21 -2.05 -12.89 -5.17
N ALA A 22 -1.34 -12.03 -5.90
CA ALA A 22 -0.28 -12.44 -6.81
C ALA A 22 1.04 -12.75 -6.09
N GLY A 23 1.08 -12.65 -4.77
CA GLY A 23 2.28 -12.91 -4.00
C GLY A 23 3.25 -11.74 -3.91
N ARG A 24 2.86 -10.55 -4.37
CA ARG A 24 3.68 -9.34 -4.21
C ARG A 24 3.57 -8.82 -2.79
N VAL A 25 4.69 -8.31 -2.28
CA VAL A 25 4.76 -7.67 -0.96
C VAL A 25 5.31 -6.27 -1.16
N PHE A 26 4.60 -5.27 -0.65
CA PHE A 26 5.04 -3.89 -0.70
C PHE A 26 5.27 -3.39 0.72
N GLU A 27 6.46 -2.83 0.97
CA GLU A 27 6.78 -2.17 2.23
C GLU A 27 6.44 -0.69 2.08
N VAL A 28 5.61 -0.17 2.98
CA VAL A 28 5.22 1.24 2.98
C VAL A 28 5.81 1.88 4.24
N PRO A 29 6.90 2.65 4.11
CA PRO A 29 7.58 3.24 5.28
C PRO A 29 6.75 4.29 6.00
N HIS A 30 6.00 5.10 5.26
CA HIS A 30 5.09 6.11 5.80
C HIS A 30 4.12 6.56 4.70
N ARG A 31 3.18 7.41 5.07
CA ARG A 31 2.07 7.79 4.18
C ARG A 31 2.48 8.50 2.89
N ASP A 32 3.68 9.07 2.81
CA ASP A 32 4.11 9.73 1.58
C ASP A 32 4.41 8.74 0.46
N PHE A 33 4.53 7.45 0.77
CA PHE A 33 4.79 6.39 -0.21
C PHE A 33 3.53 5.73 -0.74
N VAL A 34 2.36 6.16 -0.29
CA VAL A 34 1.10 5.54 -0.69
C VAL A 34 0.00 6.58 -0.84
N SER A 35 -0.86 6.38 -1.83
CA SER A 35 -2.05 7.19 -2.02
C SER A 35 -3.17 6.34 -2.61
N PHE A 36 -4.39 6.86 -2.59
CA PHE A 36 -5.51 6.22 -3.25
C PHE A 36 -5.69 6.78 -4.65
N SER A 37 -6.22 5.94 -5.53
CA SER A 37 -6.78 6.43 -6.78
C SER A 37 -7.99 7.35 -6.50
N PRO A 38 -8.43 8.18 -7.47
CA PRO A 38 -9.51 9.14 -7.22
C PRO A 38 -10.80 8.52 -6.65
N ARG A 39 -11.13 7.31 -7.06
CA ARG A 39 -12.32 6.61 -6.57
C ARG A 39 -12.03 5.69 -5.39
N LYS A 40 -10.81 5.69 -4.90
CA LYS A 40 -10.37 4.84 -3.79
C LYS A 40 -10.56 3.34 -4.06
N THR A 41 -10.44 2.95 -5.32
CA THR A 41 -10.52 1.54 -5.72
C THR A 41 -9.16 0.87 -5.77
N SER A 42 -8.08 1.66 -5.81
CA SER A 42 -6.72 1.16 -5.89
C SER A 42 -5.79 1.98 -5.03
N LEU A 43 -4.68 1.36 -4.64
CA LEU A 43 -3.56 2.06 -4.02
C LEU A 43 -2.52 2.36 -5.08
N ILE A 44 -1.87 3.51 -4.94
CA ILE A 44 -0.69 3.87 -5.72
C ILE A 44 0.46 3.86 -4.73
N ILE A 45 1.38 2.92 -4.89
CA ILE A 45 2.49 2.72 -3.96
C ILE A 45 3.80 3.07 -4.65
N SER A 46 4.57 3.96 -4.04
CA SER A 46 5.92 4.28 -4.48
C SER A 46 6.90 3.32 -3.82
N TYR A 47 7.84 2.80 -4.60
CA TYR A 47 8.89 1.93 -4.08
C TYR A 47 10.17 2.12 -4.88
N GLU A 48 11.28 1.69 -4.30
CA GLU A 48 12.57 1.75 -5.00
C GLU A 48 13.00 0.35 -5.40
N GLU A 49 13.57 0.25 -6.59
CA GLU A 49 14.17 -0.97 -7.10
C GLU A 49 15.38 -0.59 -7.95
N ASP A 50 16.52 -1.18 -7.64
CA ASP A 50 17.80 -0.86 -8.30
C ASP A 50 18.15 0.63 -8.26
N GLY A 51 17.83 1.30 -7.14
CA GLY A 51 18.10 2.71 -6.94
C GLY A 51 17.17 3.65 -7.71
N LYS A 52 16.10 3.13 -8.32
CA LYS A 52 15.13 3.91 -9.09
C LYS A 52 13.78 3.90 -8.43
N GLU A 53 13.08 5.01 -8.54
CA GLU A 53 11.71 5.12 -8.06
C GLU A 53 10.74 4.48 -9.04
N HIS A 54 9.86 3.65 -8.52
CA HIS A 54 8.80 3.00 -9.27
C HIS A 54 7.46 3.23 -8.59
N PHE A 55 6.39 3.10 -9.36
CA PHE A 55 5.02 3.18 -8.84
C PHE A 55 4.28 1.90 -9.20
N ALA A 56 3.55 1.37 -8.23
CA ALA A 56 2.66 0.23 -8.45
C ALA A 56 1.22 0.67 -8.24
N LEU A 57 0.35 0.27 -9.17
CA LEU A 57 -1.09 0.45 -9.02
C LEU A 57 -1.65 -0.88 -8.52
N VAL A 58 -2.17 -0.88 -7.30
CA VAL A 58 -2.61 -2.10 -6.62
C VAL A 58 -4.12 -2.02 -6.34
N PRO A 59 -4.95 -2.74 -7.11
CA PRO A 59 -6.37 -2.76 -6.83
C PRO A 59 -6.65 -3.30 -5.43
N LEU A 60 -7.51 -2.62 -4.67
CA LEU A 60 -7.82 -3.04 -3.31
C LEU A 60 -8.40 -4.46 -3.25
N LEU A 61 -9.12 -4.88 -4.29
CA LEU A 61 -9.65 -6.23 -4.37
C LEU A 61 -8.56 -7.31 -4.39
N THR A 62 -7.34 -6.97 -4.79
CA THR A 62 -6.22 -7.92 -4.83
C THR A 62 -5.41 -7.94 -3.54
N VAL A 63 -5.64 -7.03 -2.62
CA VAL A 63 -4.93 -6.99 -1.35
C VAL A 63 -5.49 -8.05 -0.42
N THR A 64 -4.66 -9.00 -0.03
CA THR A 64 -5.04 -10.11 0.85
C THR A 64 -4.72 -9.83 2.31
N SER A 65 -3.73 -8.99 2.56
CA SER A 65 -3.43 -8.56 3.93
C SER A 65 -2.69 -7.23 3.93
N ALA A 66 -2.85 -6.50 5.02
CA ALA A 66 -2.09 -5.29 5.29
C ALA A 66 -1.79 -5.30 6.79
N MET A 67 -0.50 -5.24 7.14
CA MET A 67 -0.06 -5.41 8.52
C MET A 67 0.84 -4.25 8.93
N ALA A 68 0.49 -3.63 10.06
CA ALA A 68 1.36 -2.63 10.67
C ALA A 68 2.62 -3.30 11.19
N ALA A 69 3.77 -2.63 11.02
CA ALA A 69 5.01 -3.09 11.62
C ALA A 69 4.95 -2.89 13.14
N ALA A 70 5.55 -3.82 13.85
CA ALA A 70 5.61 -3.74 15.30
C ALA A 70 6.49 -2.57 15.77
#